data_76202192cdca8321fd5eff432a22decf
#
_entry.id   76202192cdca8321fd5eff432a22decf
#
_cell.length_a   1.000
_cell.length_b   1.000
_cell.length_c   1.000
_cell.angle_alpha   90.00
_cell.angle_beta   90.00
_cell.angle_gamma   90.00
#
_symmetry.space_group_name_H-M   'P 1'
#
loop_
_entity.id
_entity.type
_entity.pdbx_description
1 polymer ?
#
loop_
_entity_poly.entity_id
_entity_poly.type
_entity_poly.pdbx_seq_one_letter_code
_entity_poly.pdbx_strand_id
1 'polypeptide(L)'
;MNTTYYRLELRRLRRDPVTLFFTVGLPAFFYLIFGAQPEYADDAVRDGNVAMWIMIAMAGYGAMTATPDIGGAAALERMQGWSRQLGLTPLRDHEYVGIKAATAVTVAAIPIAFVFAIGAVTGARAPLHVWALSALALVFGATIFALYGLSFGLAFRSEAAVSAAGGSLVMLSFLGNIFIPLTGWQLALAKFTPLYGYISLARRGLTGGANLDPNTGDLIDEPLWQVLANVGFWTIFLGILATWLVRRGRGRQ
;
A
#
# COMPACT_ATOMS: atom_id res chain seq x y z
N MET A 1 0.86 -24.70 0.39
CA MET A 1 -0.02 -23.59 -0.01
C MET A 1 -1.04 -24.11 -1.02
N ASN A 2 -2.34 -23.96 -0.75
CA ASN A 2 -3.39 -24.47 -1.65
C ASN A 2 -3.49 -23.55 -2.89
N THR A 3 -2.89 -23.97 -4.00
CA THR A 3 -2.81 -23.21 -5.26
C THR A 3 -4.18 -22.95 -5.89
N THR A 4 -5.16 -23.80 -5.63
CA THR A 4 -6.53 -23.66 -6.16
C THR A 4 -7.21 -22.47 -5.52
N TYR A 5 -7.13 -22.34 -4.18
CA TYR A 5 -7.72 -21.22 -3.47
C TYR A 5 -7.08 -19.88 -3.88
N TYR A 6 -5.74 -19.84 -3.99
CA TYR A 6 -5.03 -18.67 -4.48
C TYR A 6 -5.46 -18.24 -5.90
N ARG A 7 -5.62 -19.19 -6.82
CA ARG A 7 -6.10 -18.92 -8.19
C ARG A 7 -7.54 -18.37 -8.21
N LEU A 8 -8.41 -18.85 -7.31
CA LEU A 8 -9.78 -18.35 -7.21
C LEU A 8 -9.81 -16.88 -6.76
N GLU A 9 -8.96 -16.52 -5.79
CA GLU A 9 -8.83 -15.13 -5.33
C GLU A 9 -8.40 -14.19 -6.48
N LEU A 10 -7.37 -14.57 -7.23
CA LEU A 10 -6.92 -13.78 -8.39
C LEU A 10 -7.96 -13.71 -9.52
N ARG A 11 -8.74 -14.78 -9.72
CA ARG A 11 -9.81 -14.79 -10.71
C ARG A 11 -10.96 -13.85 -10.32
N ARG A 12 -11.25 -13.71 -9.03
CA ARG A 12 -12.25 -12.77 -8.51
C ARG A 12 -11.85 -11.33 -8.85
N LEU A 13 -10.58 -10.97 -8.60
CA LEU A 13 -10.07 -9.63 -8.91
C LEU A 13 -10.22 -9.27 -10.40
N ARG A 14 -9.87 -10.20 -11.30
CA ARG A 14 -9.99 -9.98 -12.75
C ARG A 14 -11.41 -9.72 -13.25
N ARG A 15 -12.42 -10.07 -12.47
CA ARG A 15 -13.84 -9.92 -12.81
C ARG A 15 -14.47 -8.67 -12.21
N ASP A 16 -13.69 -7.86 -11.50
CA ASP A 16 -14.12 -6.60 -10.93
C ASP A 16 -13.44 -5.41 -11.65
N PRO A 17 -14.02 -4.97 -12.79
CA PRO A 17 -13.44 -3.88 -13.58
C PRO A 17 -13.46 -2.53 -12.84
N VAL A 18 -14.41 -2.33 -11.92
CA VAL A 18 -14.51 -1.10 -11.14
C VAL A 18 -13.35 -1.00 -10.17
N THR A 19 -13.09 -2.03 -9.40
CA THR A 19 -11.93 -2.08 -8.49
C THR A 19 -10.62 -1.92 -9.29
N LEU A 20 -10.48 -2.61 -10.44
CA LEU A 20 -9.28 -2.47 -11.29
C LEU A 20 -9.09 -1.03 -11.80
N PHE A 21 -10.17 -0.33 -12.16
CA PHE A 21 -10.08 1.05 -12.59
C PHE A 21 -9.56 1.95 -11.47
N PHE A 22 -10.09 1.84 -10.27
CA PHE A 22 -9.67 2.69 -9.15
C PHE A 22 -8.29 2.33 -8.60
N THR A 23 -7.89 1.07 -8.65
CA THR A 23 -6.60 0.61 -8.08
C THR A 23 -5.44 0.68 -9.07
N VAL A 24 -5.71 0.61 -10.36
CA VAL A 24 -4.69 0.61 -11.43
C VAL A 24 -4.82 1.83 -12.33
N GLY A 25 -6.03 2.08 -12.86
CA GLY A 25 -6.28 3.15 -13.82
C GLY A 25 -6.10 4.53 -13.23
N LEU A 26 -6.67 4.78 -12.04
CA LEU A 26 -6.61 6.09 -11.39
C LEU A 26 -5.18 6.48 -10.97
N PRO A 27 -4.35 5.63 -10.34
CA PRO A 27 -2.95 5.95 -10.07
C PRO A 27 -2.13 6.20 -11.33
N ALA A 28 -2.36 5.42 -12.39
CA ALA A 28 -1.71 5.62 -13.68
C ALA A 28 -2.11 6.96 -14.32
N PHE A 29 -3.39 7.31 -14.26
CA PHE A 29 -3.91 8.60 -14.73
C PHE A 29 -3.29 9.77 -13.94
N PHE A 30 -3.22 9.67 -12.62
CA PHE A 30 -2.55 10.69 -11.80
C PHE A 30 -1.06 10.80 -12.12
N TYR A 31 -0.39 9.68 -12.35
CA TYR A 31 1.00 9.71 -12.77
C TYR A 31 1.18 10.45 -14.12
N LEU A 32 0.31 10.17 -15.10
CA LEU A 32 0.35 10.86 -16.40
C LEU A 32 0.10 12.37 -16.26
N ILE A 33 -0.83 12.76 -15.40
CA ILE A 33 -1.13 14.19 -15.18
C ILE A 33 -0.02 14.90 -14.40
N PHE A 34 0.52 14.27 -13.34
CA PHE A 34 1.43 14.94 -12.44
C PHE A 34 2.90 14.57 -12.67
N GLY A 35 3.20 13.36 -13.13
CA GLY A 35 4.56 12.84 -13.25
C GLY A 35 5.17 12.96 -14.64
N ALA A 36 4.35 12.96 -15.68
CA ALA A 36 4.80 12.99 -17.06
C ALA A 36 4.73 14.41 -17.69
N GLN A 37 4.76 15.46 -16.88
CA GLN A 37 4.70 16.85 -17.36
C GLN A 37 6.05 17.33 -17.87
N PRO A 38 6.15 17.80 -19.14
CA PRO A 38 7.42 18.22 -19.72
C PRO A 38 8.12 19.37 -18.98
N GLU A 39 7.36 20.18 -18.24
CA GLU A 39 7.88 21.37 -17.56
C GLU A 39 8.84 21.05 -16.42
N TYR A 40 8.65 19.93 -15.71
CA TYR A 40 9.43 19.57 -14.53
C TYR A 40 9.77 18.08 -14.40
N ALA A 41 9.26 17.23 -15.29
CA ALA A 41 9.46 15.77 -15.19
C ALA A 41 10.95 15.39 -15.19
N ASP A 42 11.77 16.12 -15.95
CA ASP A 42 13.20 15.89 -16.10
C ASP A 42 14.04 16.58 -15.01
N ASP A 43 13.44 17.39 -14.13
CA ASP A 43 14.18 18.04 -13.04
C ASP A 43 14.86 16.98 -12.16
N ALA A 44 16.11 17.26 -11.79
CA ALA A 44 16.94 16.31 -11.06
C ALA A 44 16.48 16.18 -9.60
N VAL A 45 16.30 14.94 -9.15
CA VAL A 45 16.10 14.60 -7.74
C VAL A 45 17.16 13.58 -7.37
N ARG A 46 18.26 14.05 -6.81
CA ARG A 46 19.43 13.26 -6.35
C ARG A 46 19.82 12.12 -7.30
N ASP A 47 19.29 10.91 -7.13
CA ASP A 47 19.62 9.72 -7.93
C ASP A 47 18.61 9.45 -9.06
N GLY A 48 17.87 10.46 -9.50
CA GLY A 48 16.90 10.33 -10.60
C GLY A 48 16.22 11.65 -10.93
N ASN A 49 14.95 11.60 -11.31
CA ASN A 49 14.18 12.79 -11.69
C ASN A 49 12.81 12.86 -10.98
N VAL A 50 12.14 14.00 -11.12
CA VAL A 50 10.80 14.25 -10.55
C VAL A 50 9.78 13.25 -11.06
N ALA A 51 9.85 12.86 -12.34
CA ALA A 51 8.96 11.81 -12.87
C ALA A 51 9.07 10.50 -12.08
N MET A 52 10.29 10.07 -11.72
CA MET A 52 10.51 8.89 -10.89
C MET A 52 9.95 9.08 -9.47
N TRP A 53 10.13 10.27 -8.89
CA TRP A 53 9.62 10.58 -7.54
C TRP A 53 8.09 10.47 -7.47
N ILE A 54 7.39 11.02 -8.49
CA ILE A 54 5.92 10.97 -8.59
C ILE A 54 5.47 9.54 -8.94
N MET A 55 6.19 8.84 -9.82
CA MET A 55 5.89 7.45 -10.18
C MET A 55 5.85 6.54 -8.96
N ILE A 56 6.85 6.62 -8.08
CA ILE A 56 6.91 5.84 -6.84
C ILE A 56 5.68 6.14 -5.96
N ALA A 57 5.29 7.43 -5.86
CA ALA A 57 4.13 7.83 -5.07
C ALA A 57 2.82 7.28 -5.63
N MET A 58 2.61 7.39 -6.94
CA MET A 58 1.38 6.92 -7.58
C MET A 58 1.29 5.40 -7.58
N ALA A 59 2.39 4.70 -7.78
CA ALA A 59 2.46 3.24 -7.62
C ALA A 59 2.11 2.82 -6.19
N GLY A 60 2.64 3.54 -5.20
CA GLY A 60 2.33 3.33 -3.78
C GLY A 60 0.86 3.60 -3.44
N TYR A 61 0.30 4.66 -4.02
CA TYR A 61 -1.13 4.97 -3.89
C TYR A 61 -2.01 3.83 -4.43
N GLY A 62 -1.70 3.32 -5.62
CA GLY A 62 -2.41 2.18 -6.19
C GLY A 62 -2.33 0.92 -5.33
N ALA A 63 -1.14 0.59 -4.84
CA ALA A 63 -0.93 -0.58 -3.99
C ALA A 63 -1.67 -0.47 -2.64
N MET A 64 -1.64 0.71 -2.00
CA MET A 64 -2.33 0.92 -0.74
C MET A 64 -3.85 0.92 -0.87
N THR A 65 -4.40 1.34 -2.01
CA THR A 65 -5.85 1.30 -2.26
C THR A 65 -6.35 -0.08 -2.65
N ALA A 66 -5.50 -0.91 -3.26
CA ALA A 66 -5.83 -2.26 -3.70
C ALA A 66 -5.86 -3.31 -2.57
N THR A 67 -5.11 -3.10 -1.48
CA THR A 67 -4.87 -4.16 -0.48
C THR A 67 -5.85 -4.21 0.70
N PRO A 68 -6.53 -3.13 1.14
CA PRO A 68 -7.49 -3.19 2.25
C PRO A 68 -8.65 -4.16 2.02
N ASP A 69 -9.12 -4.25 0.77
CA ASP A 69 -10.22 -5.13 0.41
C ASP A 69 -9.87 -6.62 0.61
N ILE A 70 -8.60 -6.99 0.42
CA ILE A 70 -8.12 -8.35 0.67
C ILE A 70 -8.22 -8.72 2.16
N GLY A 71 -7.79 -7.80 3.02
CA GLY A 71 -7.91 -7.96 4.47
C GLY A 71 -9.36 -7.92 4.94
N GLY A 72 -10.14 -6.97 4.41
CA GLY A 72 -11.55 -6.82 4.69
C GLY A 72 -12.38 -8.04 4.26
N ALA A 73 -12.14 -8.59 3.07
CA ALA A 73 -12.77 -9.81 2.60
C ALA A 73 -12.50 -10.99 3.55
N ALA A 74 -11.28 -11.13 4.08
CA ALA A 74 -10.97 -12.15 5.07
C ALA A 74 -11.79 -12.00 6.36
N ALA A 75 -12.06 -10.77 6.78
CA ALA A 75 -12.92 -10.52 7.93
C ALA A 75 -14.38 -10.89 7.65
N LEU A 76 -14.91 -10.51 6.49
CA LEU A 76 -16.28 -10.82 6.06
C LEU A 76 -16.50 -12.31 5.87
N GLU A 77 -15.57 -13.01 5.24
CA GLU A 77 -15.60 -14.47 5.09
C GLU A 77 -15.73 -15.18 6.45
N ARG A 78 -15.00 -14.70 7.46
CA ARG A 78 -15.11 -15.25 8.83
C ARG A 78 -16.50 -15.02 9.45
N MET A 79 -17.08 -13.84 9.21
CA MET A 79 -18.42 -13.51 9.72
C MET A 79 -19.52 -14.36 9.07
N GLN A 80 -19.38 -14.70 7.80
CA GLN A 80 -20.30 -15.53 7.03
C GLN A 80 -20.18 -17.02 7.37
N GLY A 81 -19.39 -17.40 8.36
CA GLY A 81 -19.21 -18.78 8.78
C GLY A 81 -18.27 -19.62 7.91
N TRP A 82 -17.53 -19.00 7.00
CA TRP A 82 -16.52 -19.68 6.18
C TRP A 82 -15.46 -20.42 7.02
N SER A 83 -15.19 -19.93 8.22
CA SER A 83 -14.31 -20.63 9.16
C SER A 83 -14.79 -22.03 9.51
N ARG A 84 -16.11 -22.29 9.57
CA ARG A 84 -16.68 -23.63 9.77
C ARG A 84 -16.50 -24.50 8.53
N GLN A 85 -16.70 -23.94 7.33
CA GLN A 85 -16.51 -24.67 6.08
C GLN A 85 -15.03 -24.97 5.83
N LEU A 86 -14.14 -24.03 6.13
CA LEU A 86 -12.69 -24.25 6.05
C LEU A 86 -12.21 -25.30 7.07
N GLY A 87 -12.84 -25.39 8.24
CA GLY A 87 -12.58 -26.45 9.23
C GLY A 87 -12.91 -27.87 8.74
N LEU A 88 -13.73 -28.01 7.70
CA LEU A 88 -14.00 -29.28 7.02
C LEU A 88 -12.95 -29.61 5.92
N THR A 89 -12.04 -28.69 5.65
CA THR A 89 -10.95 -28.87 4.68
C THR A 89 -9.63 -29.12 5.43
N PRO A 90 -8.63 -29.76 4.81
CA PRO A 90 -7.31 -29.94 5.41
C PRO A 90 -6.48 -28.65 5.50
N LEU A 91 -7.07 -27.48 5.22
CA LEU A 91 -6.41 -26.18 5.24
C LEU A 91 -6.18 -25.70 6.68
N ARG A 92 -4.92 -25.49 7.06
CA ARG A 92 -4.54 -24.98 8.38
C ARG A 92 -4.67 -23.47 8.46
N ASP A 93 -4.94 -22.92 9.66
CA ASP A 93 -5.11 -21.47 9.87
C ASP A 93 -3.93 -20.63 9.33
N HIS A 94 -2.70 -21.09 9.52
CA HIS A 94 -1.51 -20.40 9.02
C HIS A 94 -1.40 -20.45 7.49
N GLU A 95 -1.89 -21.50 6.83
CA GLU A 95 -1.94 -21.57 5.38
C GLU A 95 -2.96 -20.60 4.80
N TYR A 96 -4.12 -20.45 5.46
CA TYR A 96 -5.11 -19.45 5.10
C TYR A 96 -4.55 -18.02 5.17
N VAL A 97 -3.91 -17.69 6.30
CA VAL A 97 -3.26 -16.37 6.48
C VAL A 97 -2.16 -16.15 5.44
N GLY A 98 -1.33 -17.19 5.19
CA GLY A 98 -0.29 -17.13 4.17
C GLY A 98 -0.84 -16.90 2.76
N ILE A 99 -1.97 -17.51 2.40
CA ILE A 99 -2.63 -17.28 1.11
C ILE A 99 -3.15 -15.85 1.01
N LYS A 100 -3.80 -15.33 2.05
CA LYS A 100 -4.28 -13.93 2.05
C LYS A 100 -3.13 -12.93 1.96
N ALA A 101 -2.02 -13.17 2.67
CA ALA A 101 -0.81 -12.35 2.56
C ALA A 101 -0.20 -12.42 1.15
N ALA A 102 -0.08 -13.62 0.57
CA ALA A 102 0.41 -13.77 -0.80
C ALA A 102 -0.52 -13.10 -1.84
N THR A 103 -1.84 -13.17 -1.62
CA THR A 103 -2.82 -12.48 -2.46
C THR A 103 -2.64 -10.97 -2.35
N ALA A 104 -2.49 -10.42 -1.14
CA ALA A 104 -2.27 -8.99 -0.94
C ALA A 104 -0.99 -8.50 -1.64
N VAL A 105 0.12 -9.24 -1.52
CA VAL A 105 1.38 -8.95 -2.21
C VAL A 105 1.20 -8.96 -3.73
N THR A 106 0.50 -9.96 -4.27
CA THR A 106 0.26 -10.08 -5.71
C THR A 106 -0.65 -8.95 -6.22
N VAL A 107 -1.71 -8.62 -5.47
CA VAL A 107 -2.63 -7.55 -5.81
C VAL A 107 -1.93 -6.19 -5.77
N ALA A 108 -1.08 -5.94 -4.78
CA ALA A 108 -0.25 -4.74 -4.71
C ALA A 108 0.73 -4.63 -5.89
N ALA A 109 1.29 -5.75 -6.36
CA ALA A 109 2.24 -5.75 -7.46
C ALA A 109 1.62 -5.32 -8.81
N ILE A 110 0.30 -5.48 -9.00
CA ILE A 110 -0.37 -5.14 -10.25
C ILE A 110 -0.31 -3.63 -10.54
N PRO A 111 -0.84 -2.74 -9.67
CA PRO A 111 -0.76 -1.30 -9.91
C PRO A 111 0.70 -0.80 -9.93
N ILE A 112 1.59 -1.37 -9.09
CA ILE A 112 3.00 -1.01 -9.10
C ILE A 112 3.62 -1.30 -10.45
N ALA A 113 3.48 -2.54 -10.96
CA ALA A 113 4.04 -2.92 -12.26
C ALA A 113 3.48 -2.07 -13.40
N PHE A 114 2.18 -1.76 -13.36
CA PHE A 114 1.52 -0.96 -14.40
C PHE A 114 2.02 0.48 -14.42
N VAL A 115 2.07 1.16 -13.26
CA VAL A 115 2.55 2.53 -13.14
C VAL A 115 4.06 2.61 -13.46
N PHE A 116 4.85 1.63 -13.03
CA PHE A 116 6.28 1.54 -13.35
C PHE A 116 6.51 1.34 -14.86
N ALA A 117 5.69 0.51 -15.53
CA ALA A 117 5.78 0.34 -16.97
C ALA A 117 5.47 1.64 -17.73
N ILE A 118 4.43 2.38 -17.30
CA ILE A 118 4.13 3.71 -17.88
C ILE A 118 5.30 4.67 -17.61
N GLY A 119 5.81 4.73 -16.39
CA GLY A 119 6.92 5.61 -16.03
C GLY A 119 8.18 5.35 -16.84
N ALA A 120 8.48 4.08 -17.12
CA ALA A 120 9.63 3.70 -17.92
C ALA A 120 9.57 4.22 -19.36
N VAL A 121 8.37 4.35 -19.94
CA VAL A 121 8.18 4.86 -21.32
C VAL A 121 7.88 6.35 -21.38
N THR A 122 7.56 7.00 -20.26
CA THR A 122 7.19 8.42 -20.19
C THR A 122 8.27 9.30 -19.53
N GLY A 123 9.47 8.78 -19.28
CA GLY A 123 10.61 9.59 -18.87
C GLY A 123 11.02 9.48 -17.40
N ALA A 124 10.47 8.56 -16.60
CA ALA A 124 11.00 8.29 -15.27
C ALA A 124 12.42 7.71 -15.37
N ARG A 125 13.39 8.35 -14.72
CA ARG A 125 14.81 7.98 -14.81
C ARG A 125 15.40 7.83 -13.42
N ALA A 126 16.06 6.69 -13.20
CA ALA A 126 16.86 6.41 -12.01
C ALA A 126 17.75 5.18 -12.29
N PRO A 127 18.82 4.94 -11.51
CA PRO A 127 19.57 3.69 -11.55
C PRO A 127 18.70 2.47 -11.25
N LEU A 128 19.03 1.31 -11.80
CA LEU A 128 18.24 0.07 -11.66
C LEU A 128 17.99 -0.32 -10.20
N HIS A 129 18.95 -0.08 -9.31
CA HIS A 129 18.77 -0.38 -7.88
C HIS A 129 17.64 0.43 -7.24
N VAL A 130 17.41 1.68 -7.68
CA VAL A 130 16.31 2.52 -7.21
C VAL A 130 14.96 1.91 -7.62
N TRP A 131 14.83 1.50 -8.90
CA TRP A 131 13.64 0.81 -9.39
C TRP A 131 13.33 -0.44 -8.57
N ALA A 132 14.35 -1.28 -8.35
CA ALA A 132 14.18 -2.54 -7.60
C ALA A 132 13.82 -2.31 -6.14
N LEU A 133 14.55 -1.42 -5.44
CA LEU A 133 14.31 -1.13 -4.02
C LEU A 133 12.94 -0.48 -3.80
N SER A 134 12.55 0.47 -4.67
CA SER A 134 11.24 1.10 -4.61
C SER A 134 10.12 0.10 -4.83
N ALA A 135 10.24 -0.77 -5.86
CA ALA A 135 9.25 -1.81 -6.12
C ALA A 135 9.10 -2.77 -4.94
N LEU A 136 10.22 -3.26 -4.37
CA LEU A 136 10.20 -4.15 -3.21
C LEU A 136 9.58 -3.47 -1.98
N ALA A 137 9.99 -2.23 -1.67
CA ALA A 137 9.44 -1.49 -0.55
C ALA A 137 7.93 -1.27 -0.69
N LEU A 138 7.46 -0.94 -1.90
CA LEU A 138 6.04 -0.75 -2.20
C LEU A 138 5.24 -2.07 -2.08
N VAL A 139 5.73 -3.15 -2.67
CA VAL A 139 5.04 -4.44 -2.66
C VAL A 139 4.91 -5.00 -1.25
N PHE A 140 6.01 -5.04 -0.50
CA PHE A 140 5.99 -5.59 0.87
C PHE A 140 5.34 -4.62 1.87
N GLY A 141 5.57 -3.32 1.74
CA GLY A 141 4.96 -2.31 2.60
C GLY A 141 3.44 -2.25 2.46
N ALA A 142 2.87 -2.58 1.29
CA ALA A 142 1.43 -2.61 1.08
C ALA A 142 0.70 -3.63 1.97
N THR A 143 1.41 -4.62 2.54
CA THR A 143 0.82 -5.56 3.51
C THR A 143 0.29 -4.88 4.77
N ILE A 144 0.82 -3.71 5.13
CA ILE A 144 0.31 -2.88 6.24
C ILE A 144 -1.16 -2.52 6.00
N PHE A 145 -1.51 -2.18 4.76
CA PHE A 145 -2.87 -1.75 4.41
C PHE A 145 -3.83 -2.94 4.30
N ALA A 146 -3.35 -4.13 3.97
CA ALA A 146 -4.14 -5.35 4.11
C ALA A 146 -4.49 -5.65 5.59
N LEU A 147 -3.53 -5.47 6.51
CA LEU A 147 -3.78 -5.56 7.96
C LEU A 147 -4.72 -4.46 8.45
N TYR A 148 -4.64 -3.27 7.88
CA TYR A 148 -5.55 -2.17 8.16
C TYR A 148 -6.99 -2.54 7.78
N GLY A 149 -7.23 -2.99 6.55
CA GLY A 149 -8.54 -3.43 6.09
C GLY A 149 -9.10 -4.61 6.91
N LEU A 150 -8.24 -5.59 7.25
CA LEU A 150 -8.60 -6.71 8.12
C LEU A 150 -9.06 -6.23 9.50
N SER A 151 -8.32 -5.27 10.09
CA SER A 151 -8.64 -4.72 11.41
C SER A 151 -9.99 -4.00 11.40
N PHE A 152 -10.26 -3.18 10.38
CA PHE A 152 -11.55 -2.51 10.23
C PHE A 152 -12.70 -3.51 10.02
N GLY A 153 -12.54 -4.46 9.12
CA GLY A 153 -13.55 -5.49 8.86
C GLY A 153 -13.90 -6.31 10.13
N LEU A 154 -12.89 -6.69 10.91
CA LEU A 154 -13.08 -7.43 12.16
C LEU A 154 -13.68 -6.58 13.28
N ALA A 155 -13.31 -5.30 13.37
CA ALA A 155 -13.80 -4.41 14.42
C ALA A 155 -15.28 -4.07 14.25
N PHE A 156 -15.68 -3.70 13.04
CA PHE A 156 -17.02 -3.20 12.76
C PHE A 156 -17.96 -4.24 12.13
N ARG A 157 -17.45 -5.35 11.65
CA ARG A 157 -18.22 -6.47 11.11
C ARG A 157 -19.22 -6.05 10.01
N SER A 158 -18.82 -5.20 9.10
CA SER A 158 -19.66 -4.74 7.99
C SER A 158 -18.85 -4.45 6.74
N GLU A 159 -19.47 -4.63 5.57
CA GLU A 159 -18.89 -4.25 4.29
C GLU A 159 -18.66 -2.74 4.19
N ALA A 160 -19.58 -1.94 4.74
CA ALA A 160 -19.46 -0.50 4.81
C ALA A 160 -18.19 -0.05 5.57
N ALA A 161 -17.80 -0.77 6.61
CA ALA A 161 -16.57 -0.46 7.35
C ALA A 161 -15.31 -0.77 6.54
N VAL A 162 -15.31 -1.83 5.73
CA VAL A 162 -14.19 -2.13 4.83
C VAL A 162 -14.04 -1.04 3.77
N SER A 163 -15.16 -0.62 3.17
CA SER A 163 -15.18 0.50 2.21
C SER A 163 -14.74 1.81 2.86
N ALA A 164 -15.17 2.08 4.10
CA ALA A 164 -14.75 3.25 4.87
C ALA A 164 -13.24 3.22 5.18
N ALA A 165 -12.66 2.03 5.42
CA ALA A 165 -11.22 1.88 5.59
C ALA A 165 -10.47 2.29 4.31
N GLY A 166 -10.91 1.82 3.14
CA GLY A 166 -10.36 2.26 1.85
C GLY A 166 -10.46 3.78 1.65
N GLY A 167 -11.65 4.34 1.88
CA GLY A 167 -11.89 5.79 1.79
C GLY A 167 -11.02 6.60 2.76
N SER A 168 -10.83 6.13 4.00
CA SER A 168 -9.97 6.80 4.97
C SER A 168 -8.49 6.81 4.56
N LEU A 169 -8.01 5.77 3.88
CA LEU A 169 -6.65 5.75 3.33
C LEU A 169 -6.47 6.78 2.20
N VAL A 170 -7.50 7.00 1.37
CA VAL A 170 -7.46 8.06 0.35
C VAL A 170 -7.30 9.44 1.03
N MET A 171 -8.06 9.71 2.09
CA MET A 171 -7.90 10.96 2.86
C MET A 171 -6.52 11.04 3.53
N LEU A 172 -6.06 9.95 4.14
CA LEU A 172 -4.73 9.88 4.75
C LEU A 172 -3.60 10.04 3.75
N SER A 173 -3.81 9.76 2.46
CA SER A 173 -2.76 9.90 1.44
C SER A 173 -2.32 11.35 1.23
N PHE A 174 -3.19 12.31 1.47
CA PHE A 174 -2.82 13.73 1.51
C PHE A 174 -1.90 14.06 2.70
N LEU A 175 -2.11 13.41 3.84
CA LEU A 175 -1.24 13.52 5.02
C LEU A 175 -0.04 12.57 4.97
N GLY A 176 0.01 11.64 4.03
CA GLY A 176 1.07 10.65 3.90
C GLY A 176 2.24 11.05 3.01
N ASN A 177 2.33 12.33 2.60
CA ASN A 177 3.38 12.81 1.69
C ASN A 177 3.37 12.12 0.31
N ILE A 178 2.20 11.68 -0.14
CA ILE A 178 2.02 10.98 -1.43
C ILE A 178 1.89 11.97 -2.58
N PHE A 179 0.90 12.87 -2.48
CA PHE A 179 0.54 13.78 -3.58
C PHE A 179 1.40 15.03 -3.64
N ILE A 180 1.69 15.61 -2.47
CA ILE A 180 2.48 16.84 -2.36
C ILE A 180 3.54 16.68 -1.27
N PRO A 181 4.74 17.24 -1.45
CA PRO A 181 5.72 17.32 -0.38
C PRO A 181 5.17 18.12 0.80
N LEU A 182 5.20 17.55 1.99
CA LEU A 182 4.70 18.18 3.21
C LEU A 182 5.85 18.78 4.01
N THR A 183 5.58 19.93 4.69
CA THR A 183 6.54 20.62 5.54
C THR A 183 5.91 21.05 6.87
N GLY A 184 6.75 21.52 7.78
CA GLY A 184 6.31 22.08 9.05
C GLY A 184 5.42 21.11 9.86
N TRP A 185 4.31 21.62 10.37
CA TRP A 185 3.38 20.85 11.20
C TRP A 185 2.67 19.72 10.43
N GLN A 186 2.45 19.90 9.13
CA GLN A 186 1.85 18.87 8.28
C GLN A 186 2.78 17.64 8.16
N LEU A 187 4.06 17.86 7.96
CA LEU A 187 5.06 16.79 7.95
C LEU A 187 5.17 16.12 9.33
N ALA A 188 5.07 16.89 10.42
CA ALA A 188 5.05 16.33 11.76
C ALA A 188 3.86 15.38 11.97
N LEU A 189 2.65 15.76 11.51
CA LEU A 189 1.48 14.89 11.52
C LEU A 189 1.64 13.67 10.60
N ALA A 190 2.18 13.87 9.40
CA ALA A 190 2.43 12.80 8.44
C ALA A 190 3.26 11.68 9.05
N LYS A 191 4.28 12.01 9.85
CA LYS A 191 5.18 11.05 10.53
C LYS A 191 4.45 10.08 11.47
N PHE A 192 3.24 10.38 11.90
CA PHE A 192 2.42 9.47 12.69
C PHE A 192 1.53 8.56 11.85
N THR A 193 1.46 8.75 10.54
CA THR A 193 0.63 7.91 9.65
C THR A 193 1.42 6.73 9.11
N PRO A 194 0.76 5.59 8.79
CA PRO A 194 1.43 4.44 8.17
C PRO A 194 1.94 4.74 6.76
N LEU A 195 1.33 5.71 6.09
CA LEU A 195 1.63 6.10 4.73
C LEU A 195 2.97 6.81 4.61
N TYR A 196 3.30 7.64 5.61
CA TYR A 196 4.58 8.35 5.64
C TYR A 196 5.77 7.39 5.57
N GLY A 197 5.86 6.43 6.51
CA GLY A 197 6.96 5.47 6.52
C GLY A 197 6.99 4.59 5.27
N TYR A 198 5.83 4.21 4.76
CA TYR A 198 5.68 3.43 3.54
C TYR A 198 6.28 4.14 2.32
N ILE A 199 5.90 5.39 2.08
CA ILE A 199 6.38 6.18 0.93
C ILE A 199 7.82 6.65 1.11
N SER A 200 8.20 7.10 2.31
CA SER A 200 9.60 7.48 2.59
C SER A 200 10.55 6.31 2.39
N LEU A 201 10.16 5.08 2.80
CA LEU A 201 10.96 3.90 2.55
C LEU A 201 11.09 3.59 1.05
N ALA A 202 10.00 3.70 0.30
CA ALA A 202 9.99 3.46 -1.14
C ALA A 202 10.83 4.47 -1.92
N ARG A 203 10.78 5.75 -1.52
CA ARG A 203 11.57 6.83 -2.16
C ARG A 203 13.02 6.86 -1.71
N ARG A 204 13.38 6.14 -0.65
CA ARG A 204 14.71 6.25 -0.05
C ARG A 204 15.86 5.97 -1.02
N GLY A 205 15.71 5.01 -1.91
CA GLY A 205 16.70 4.72 -2.95
C GLY A 205 16.93 5.90 -3.91
N LEU A 206 15.88 6.67 -4.19
CA LEU A 206 15.91 7.84 -5.08
C LEU A 206 16.47 9.07 -4.37
N THR A 207 16.05 9.34 -3.14
CA THR A 207 16.33 10.59 -2.41
C THR A 207 17.52 10.47 -1.44
N GLY A 208 18.11 9.26 -1.30
CA GLY A 208 19.13 8.99 -0.31
C GLY A 208 18.64 9.13 1.14
N GLY A 209 17.32 9.18 1.34
CA GLY A 209 16.69 9.37 2.65
C GLY A 209 16.45 10.83 3.01
N ALA A 210 16.32 11.69 2.01
CA ALA A 210 15.91 13.07 2.21
C ALA A 210 14.47 13.30 1.73
N ASN A 211 13.79 14.26 2.34
CA ASN A 211 12.48 14.75 1.92
C ASN A 211 12.66 16.12 1.24
N LEU A 212 11.90 16.38 0.19
CA LEU A 212 11.96 17.67 -0.50
C LEU A 212 11.16 18.72 0.27
N ASP A 213 11.78 19.85 0.60
CA ASP A 213 11.04 21.04 1.09
C ASP A 213 10.52 21.82 -0.12
N PRO A 214 9.19 21.86 -0.35
CA PRO A 214 8.62 22.58 -1.49
C PRO A 214 8.76 24.11 -1.41
N ASN A 215 9.11 24.68 -0.24
CA ASN A 215 9.25 26.12 -0.07
C ASN A 215 10.65 26.60 -0.42
N THR A 216 11.68 25.81 -0.11
CA THR A 216 13.08 26.17 -0.32
C THR A 216 13.73 25.38 -1.45
N GLY A 217 13.14 24.24 -1.85
CA GLY A 217 13.76 23.27 -2.76
C GLY A 217 14.86 22.43 -2.11
N ASP A 218 15.11 22.63 -0.81
CA ASP A 218 16.15 21.90 -0.09
C ASP A 218 15.73 20.46 0.24
N LEU A 219 16.72 19.60 0.40
CA LEU A 219 16.52 18.24 0.87
C LEU A 219 16.73 18.17 2.37
N ILE A 220 15.69 17.84 3.11
CA ILE A 220 15.71 17.63 4.58
C ILE A 220 15.99 16.15 4.84
N ASP A 221 17.09 15.85 5.50
CA ASP A 221 17.47 14.47 5.82
C ASP A 221 16.46 13.80 6.75
N GLU A 222 16.02 12.60 6.37
CA GLU A 222 15.18 11.72 7.17
C GLU A 222 16.00 10.51 7.65
N PRO A 223 16.25 10.40 8.97
CA PRO A 223 17.00 9.27 9.49
C PRO A 223 16.29 7.94 9.21
N LEU A 224 17.03 6.93 8.73
CA LEU A 224 16.46 5.60 8.39
C LEU A 224 15.71 4.99 9.56
N TRP A 225 16.21 5.17 10.79
CA TRP A 225 15.58 4.60 11.98
C TRP A 225 14.15 5.13 12.20
N GLN A 226 13.86 6.41 11.87
CA GLN A 226 12.51 6.97 12.00
C GLN A 226 11.55 6.31 11.03
N VAL A 227 11.97 6.13 9.78
CA VAL A 227 11.18 5.47 8.74
C VAL A 227 10.91 4.00 9.11
N LEU A 228 11.96 3.28 9.52
CA LEU A 228 11.82 1.89 9.96
C LEU A 228 11.01 1.75 11.23
N ALA A 229 11.15 2.67 12.19
CA ALA A 229 10.32 2.70 13.39
C ALA A 229 8.84 2.91 13.07
N ASN A 230 8.52 3.82 12.13
CA ASN A 230 7.14 4.03 11.67
C ASN A 230 6.57 2.77 11.02
N VAL A 231 7.25 2.21 10.02
CA VAL A 231 6.82 0.98 9.33
C VAL A 231 6.70 -0.19 10.33
N GLY A 232 7.68 -0.37 11.19
CA GLY A 232 7.68 -1.41 12.22
C GLY A 232 6.54 -1.24 13.22
N PHE A 233 6.35 -0.02 13.73
CA PHE A 233 5.25 0.29 14.66
C PHE A 233 3.89 -0.06 14.06
N TRP A 234 3.58 0.43 12.85
CA TRP A 234 2.29 0.18 12.22
C TRP A 234 2.08 -1.29 11.87
N THR A 235 3.12 -1.98 11.39
CA THR A 235 3.04 -3.42 11.11
C THR A 235 2.75 -4.23 12.36
N ILE A 236 3.47 -3.96 13.44
CA ILE A 236 3.30 -4.65 14.73
C ILE A 236 1.95 -4.30 15.35
N PHE A 237 1.60 -3.01 15.40
CA PHE A 237 0.34 -2.53 15.99
C PHE A 237 -0.87 -3.14 15.28
N LEU A 238 -0.93 -3.06 13.95
CA LEU A 238 -2.03 -3.62 13.18
C LEU A 238 -2.05 -5.16 13.24
N GLY A 239 -0.89 -5.79 13.26
CA GLY A 239 -0.77 -7.24 13.42
C GLY A 239 -1.29 -7.72 14.78
N ILE A 240 -0.95 -7.03 15.87
CA ILE A 240 -1.45 -7.31 17.22
C ILE A 240 -2.97 -7.03 17.28
N LEU A 241 -3.41 -5.89 16.76
CA LEU A 241 -4.82 -5.50 16.74
C LEU A 241 -5.67 -6.52 15.98
N ALA A 242 -5.25 -6.91 14.78
CA ALA A 242 -5.93 -7.93 13.99
C ALA A 242 -5.99 -9.27 14.72
N THR A 243 -4.88 -9.71 15.32
CA THR A 243 -4.82 -10.96 16.10
C THR A 243 -5.75 -10.91 17.31
N TRP A 244 -5.75 -9.80 18.03
CA TRP A 244 -6.64 -9.62 19.19
C TRP A 244 -8.12 -9.64 18.78
N LEU A 245 -8.48 -8.92 17.71
CA LEU A 245 -9.85 -8.91 17.18
C LEU A 245 -10.30 -10.32 16.72
N VAL A 246 -9.41 -11.07 16.08
CA VAL A 246 -9.67 -12.47 15.69
C VAL A 246 -9.97 -13.33 16.91
N ARG A 247 -9.14 -13.24 17.98
CA ARG A 247 -9.33 -14.01 19.21
C ARG A 247 -10.63 -13.64 19.93
N ARG A 248 -10.94 -12.34 20.03
CA ARG A 248 -12.18 -11.85 20.63
C ARG A 248 -13.42 -12.33 19.90
N GLY A 249 -13.34 -12.53 18.60
CA GLY A 249 -14.44 -13.06 17.79
C GLY A 249 -14.72 -14.54 18.03
N ARG A 250 -13.71 -15.35 18.41
CA ARG A 250 -13.88 -16.78 18.73
C ARG A 250 -14.63 -17.03 20.04
N GLY A 251 -14.49 -16.15 21.04
CA GLY A 251 -15.14 -16.31 22.35
C GLY A 251 -16.64 -15.94 22.37
N ARG A 252 -17.21 -15.52 21.23
CA ARG A 252 -18.62 -15.12 21.10
C ARG A 252 -19.42 -16.03 20.16
N GLN A 253 -18.86 -17.13 19.73
CA GLN A 253 -19.48 -18.23 18.98
C GLN A 253 -19.64 -19.48 19.87
#